data_af862702402679b2c2618841a6d76932
#
_entry.id   af862702402679b2c2618841a6d76932
#
_cell.length_a   1.000
_cell.length_b   1.000
_cell.length_c   1.000
_cell.angle_alpha   90.00
_cell.angle_beta   90.00
_cell.angle_gamma   90.00
#
_symmetry.space_group_name_H-M   'P 1'
#
loop_
_entity.id
_entity.type
_entity.pdbx_description
1 polymer ?
#
loop_
_entity_poly.entity_id
_entity_poly.type
_entity_poly.pdbx_seq_one_letter_code
_entity_poly.pdbx_strand_id
1 'polypeptide(L)'
;MNIKREDVRNVAIIAHVDHGKTTLVDQLLKQSGVFRENQEVQERVMDSNDIERERGITILSKNTAVHYKGVKINIIDTPGHADFGGEVERVLKMVDGVILLVDAFEGAMPQTKFVLRKALELELPVIVCINKIDRPEARPEEVVDEVLELLMDLDASDEQLDCPFLYASAKAGHAVLDLADTPENMAPLFETILKYIPAPEGDPDADTQVLISTIDYNEYVGRIGVGKVENGKIAVNQELTCLLYTSDA
;
A
#
# COMPACT_ATOMS: atom_id res chain seq x y z
N MET A 1 21.76 -12.73 13.07
CA MET A 1 20.82 -13.82 12.68
C MET A 1 19.51 -13.19 12.29
N ASN A 2 19.04 -13.44 11.07
CA ASN A 2 17.79 -12.82 10.61
C ASN A 2 16.61 -13.27 11.45
N ILE A 3 15.80 -12.31 11.89
CA ILE A 3 14.58 -12.52 12.66
C ILE A 3 13.42 -11.99 11.84
N LYS A 4 12.33 -12.76 11.77
CA LYS A 4 11.06 -12.31 11.20
C LYS A 4 10.28 -11.48 12.21
N ARG A 5 9.79 -10.31 11.78
CA ARG A 5 8.92 -9.44 12.56
C ARG A 5 7.45 -9.78 12.27
N GLU A 6 6.99 -10.90 12.82
CA GLU A 6 5.61 -11.38 12.64
C GLU A 6 4.54 -10.37 13.09
N ASP A 7 4.93 -9.42 13.93
CA ASP A 7 4.12 -8.33 14.44
C ASP A 7 4.01 -7.11 13.48
N VAL A 8 4.63 -7.19 12.29
CA VAL A 8 4.65 -6.10 11.29
C VAL A 8 4.34 -6.61 9.90
N ARG A 9 3.62 -5.79 9.09
CA ARG A 9 3.47 -5.95 7.63
C ARG A 9 3.66 -4.58 6.97
N ASN A 10 4.35 -4.56 5.84
CA ASN A 10 4.56 -3.35 5.04
C ASN A 10 3.92 -3.53 3.67
N VAL A 11 2.92 -2.72 3.35
CA VAL A 11 2.17 -2.83 2.09
C VAL A 11 2.09 -1.49 1.37
N ALA A 12 2.21 -1.50 0.05
CA ALA A 12 1.89 -0.35 -0.79
C ALA A 12 0.54 -0.55 -1.47
N ILE A 13 -0.22 0.53 -1.65
CA ILE A 13 -1.47 0.50 -2.43
C ILE A 13 -1.21 1.13 -3.78
N ILE A 14 -1.35 0.32 -4.83
CA ILE A 14 -1.27 0.73 -6.24
C ILE A 14 -2.70 0.89 -6.75
N ALA A 15 -3.03 2.05 -7.27
CA ALA A 15 -4.34 2.31 -7.84
C ALA A 15 -4.27 3.36 -8.96
N HIS A 16 -5.17 3.26 -9.92
CA HIS A 16 -5.43 4.38 -10.81
C HIS A 16 -6.16 5.51 -10.06
N VAL A 17 -6.08 6.72 -10.60
CA VAL A 17 -6.85 7.88 -10.10
C VAL A 17 -8.34 7.51 -10.05
N ASP A 18 -9.04 7.92 -9.02
CA ASP A 18 -10.46 7.67 -8.77
C ASP A 18 -10.87 6.19 -8.53
N HIS A 19 -9.97 5.21 -8.52
CA HIS A 19 -10.29 3.83 -8.13
C HIS A 19 -10.65 3.66 -6.64
N GLY A 20 -10.55 4.74 -5.84
CA GLY A 20 -11.00 4.77 -4.45
C GLY A 20 -9.91 4.45 -3.42
N LYS A 21 -8.65 4.70 -3.75
CA LYS A 21 -7.49 4.47 -2.89
C LYS A 21 -7.61 5.18 -1.54
N THR A 22 -7.82 6.50 -1.55
CA THR A 22 -7.98 7.31 -0.32
C THR A 22 -9.16 6.82 0.52
N THR A 23 -10.28 6.49 -0.12
CA THR A 23 -11.48 5.97 0.56
C THR A 23 -11.19 4.62 1.22
N LEU A 24 -10.43 3.74 0.56
CA LEU A 24 -10.03 2.45 1.12
C LEU A 24 -9.15 2.64 2.35
N VAL A 25 -8.13 3.49 2.26
CA VAL A 25 -7.23 3.79 3.41
C VAL A 25 -8.00 4.38 4.58
N ASP A 26 -8.92 5.32 4.32
CA ASP A 26 -9.78 5.90 5.36
C ASP A 26 -10.63 4.82 6.06
N GLN A 27 -11.16 3.85 5.33
CA GLN A 27 -11.92 2.74 5.93
C GLN A 27 -11.04 1.81 6.76
N LEU A 28 -9.85 1.48 6.27
CA LEU A 28 -8.89 0.68 7.03
C LEU A 28 -8.50 1.38 8.34
N LEU A 29 -8.27 2.69 8.31
CA LEU A 29 -8.01 3.49 9.50
C LEU A 29 -9.19 3.49 10.48
N LYS A 30 -10.41 3.69 9.99
CA LYS A 30 -11.63 3.71 10.82
C LYS A 30 -11.87 2.37 11.52
N GLN A 31 -11.72 1.27 10.78
CA GLN A 31 -12.05 -0.08 11.29
C GLN A 31 -10.91 -0.73 12.09
N SER A 32 -9.69 -0.21 12.01
CA SER A 32 -8.57 -0.68 12.83
C SER A 32 -8.57 -0.18 14.28
N GLY A 33 -9.54 0.67 14.66
CA GLY A 33 -9.64 1.22 16.01
C GLY A 33 -8.58 2.28 16.35
N VAL A 34 -7.87 2.84 15.35
CA VAL A 34 -6.88 3.91 15.55
C VAL A 34 -7.55 5.20 16.05
N PHE A 35 -8.80 5.43 15.66
CA PHE A 35 -9.57 6.59 16.11
C PHE A 35 -10.41 6.24 17.35
N ARG A 36 -10.43 7.14 18.34
CA ARG A 36 -11.33 7.03 19.49
C ARG A 36 -12.78 7.24 19.02
N GLU A 37 -13.74 6.53 19.62
CA GLU A 37 -15.19 6.53 19.27
C GLU A 37 -15.84 7.92 19.14
N ASN A 38 -15.22 8.98 19.71
CA ASN A 38 -15.74 10.35 19.68
C ASN A 38 -14.86 11.32 18.85
N GLN A 39 -13.95 10.83 18.01
CA GLN A 39 -13.16 11.69 17.16
C GLN A 39 -13.84 11.81 15.80
N GLU A 40 -14.31 13.02 15.46
CA GLU A 40 -14.75 13.34 14.09
C GLU A 40 -13.54 13.19 13.18
N VAL A 41 -13.54 12.12 12.38
CA VAL A 41 -12.51 11.86 11.38
C VAL A 41 -12.86 12.71 10.18
N GLN A 42 -12.03 13.70 9.86
CA GLN A 42 -12.15 14.41 8.60
C GLN A 42 -12.01 13.40 7.46
N GLU A 43 -12.88 13.47 6.48
CA GLU A 43 -12.73 12.68 5.25
C GLU A 43 -11.40 13.04 4.60
N ARG A 44 -10.73 12.05 3.99
CA ARG A 44 -9.42 12.19 3.34
C ARG A 44 -8.30 12.57 4.32
N VAL A 45 -8.18 11.81 5.41
CA VAL A 45 -7.12 11.97 6.41
C VAL A 45 -5.71 12.02 5.77
N MET A 46 -5.52 11.31 4.67
CA MET A 46 -4.24 11.23 3.97
C MET A 46 -3.99 12.42 3.03
N ASP A 47 -5.01 13.13 2.56
CA ASP A 47 -4.84 14.27 1.63
C ASP A 47 -4.59 15.56 2.41
N SER A 48 -3.35 15.80 2.83
CA SER A 48 -2.97 16.98 3.63
C SER A 48 -2.64 18.23 2.81
N ASN A 49 -2.42 18.10 1.50
CA ASN A 49 -2.07 19.20 0.61
C ASN A 49 -3.33 19.74 -0.09
N ASP A 50 -3.50 21.06 -0.12
CA ASP A 50 -4.64 21.71 -0.76
C ASP A 50 -4.77 21.35 -2.24
N ILE A 51 -3.65 21.15 -2.94
CA ILE A 51 -3.63 20.74 -4.36
C ILE A 51 -4.14 19.29 -4.51
N GLU A 52 -3.78 18.40 -3.61
CA GLU A 52 -4.27 17.02 -3.60
C GLU A 52 -5.77 16.95 -3.33
N ARG A 53 -6.26 17.77 -2.39
CA ARG A 53 -7.69 17.89 -2.08
C ARG A 53 -8.50 18.45 -3.24
N GLU A 54 -7.98 19.48 -3.90
CA GLU A 54 -8.65 20.15 -5.03
C GLU A 54 -8.71 19.24 -6.25
N ARG A 55 -7.62 18.51 -6.54
CA ARG A 55 -7.51 17.65 -7.73
C ARG A 55 -7.96 16.21 -7.50
N GLY A 56 -8.12 15.79 -6.23
CA GLY A 56 -8.48 14.41 -5.87
C GLY A 56 -7.39 13.37 -6.15
N ILE A 57 -6.12 13.80 -6.29
CA ILE A 57 -4.97 12.92 -6.61
C ILE A 57 -3.95 12.93 -5.48
N THR A 58 -3.29 11.80 -5.24
CA THR A 58 -2.12 11.73 -4.36
C THR A 58 -0.88 12.12 -5.15
N ILE A 59 -0.17 13.15 -4.69
CA ILE A 59 1.07 13.65 -5.31
C ILE A 59 2.28 13.10 -4.57
N LEU A 60 2.26 13.09 -3.23
CA LEU A 60 3.34 12.59 -2.39
C LEU A 60 2.93 11.29 -1.72
N SER A 61 3.85 10.34 -1.70
CA SER A 61 3.65 9.09 -0.96
C SER A 61 3.51 9.37 0.53
N LYS A 62 2.47 8.83 1.14
CA LYS A 62 2.18 9.00 2.57
C LYS A 62 2.21 7.66 3.27
N ASN A 63 2.75 7.69 4.48
CA ASN A 63 2.81 6.52 5.33
C ASN A 63 1.78 6.62 6.44
N THR A 64 0.98 5.59 6.58
CA THR A 64 0.10 5.42 7.73
C THR A 64 0.25 4.03 8.31
N ALA A 65 -0.22 3.83 9.52
CA ALA A 65 -0.17 2.53 10.17
C ALA A 65 -1.49 2.24 10.85
N VAL A 66 -1.96 1.01 10.68
CA VAL A 66 -3.13 0.46 11.34
C VAL A 66 -2.73 -0.74 12.18
N HIS A 67 -3.53 -1.09 13.18
CA HIS A 67 -3.30 -2.26 14.01
C HIS A 67 -4.47 -3.24 13.85
N TYR A 68 -4.18 -4.48 13.52
CA TYR A 68 -5.17 -5.52 13.39
C TYR A 68 -4.67 -6.81 14.05
N LYS A 69 -5.43 -7.36 15.01
CA LYS A 69 -5.08 -8.58 15.76
C LYS A 69 -3.66 -8.57 16.35
N GLY A 70 -3.19 -7.41 16.81
CA GLY A 70 -1.85 -7.26 17.39
C GLY A 70 -0.72 -7.06 16.37
N VAL A 71 -1.01 -7.11 15.08
CA VAL A 71 -0.05 -6.83 14.01
C VAL A 71 -0.17 -5.38 13.57
N LYS A 72 0.98 -4.70 13.44
CA LYS A 72 1.08 -3.37 12.86
C LYS A 72 1.20 -3.48 11.35
N ILE A 73 0.24 -2.93 10.61
CA ILE A 73 0.27 -2.88 9.15
C ILE A 73 0.61 -1.45 8.73
N ASN A 74 1.80 -1.27 8.20
CA ASN A 74 2.22 -0.01 7.60
C ASN A 74 1.69 0.03 6.17
N ILE A 75 0.93 1.07 5.86
CA ILE A 75 0.32 1.29 4.54
C ILE A 75 1.00 2.50 3.91
N ILE A 76 1.60 2.30 2.75
CA ILE A 76 2.22 3.35 1.97
C ILE A 76 1.31 3.64 0.78
N ASP A 77 0.80 4.87 0.76
CA ASP A 77 0.00 5.36 -0.35
C ASP A 77 0.91 5.81 -1.49
N THR A 78 0.80 5.17 -2.66
CA THR A 78 1.64 5.50 -3.82
C THR A 78 0.95 6.50 -4.74
N PRO A 79 1.70 7.43 -5.36
CA PRO A 79 1.16 8.25 -6.44
C PRO A 79 0.60 7.38 -7.57
N GLY A 80 -0.60 7.68 -8.02
CA GLY A 80 -1.28 6.92 -9.09
C GLY A 80 -0.86 7.29 -10.52
N HIS A 81 0.02 8.29 -10.68
CA HIS A 81 0.39 8.83 -11.99
C HIS A 81 1.80 8.39 -12.42
N ALA A 82 1.95 8.01 -13.70
CA ALA A 82 3.23 7.52 -14.26
C ALA A 82 4.38 8.53 -14.19
N ASP A 83 4.09 9.83 -14.08
CA ASP A 83 5.10 10.89 -13.98
C ASP A 83 5.94 10.81 -12.71
N PHE A 84 5.49 10.08 -11.69
CA PHE A 84 6.17 9.91 -10.40
C PHE A 84 6.94 8.58 -10.28
N GLY A 85 7.37 8.00 -11.40
CA GLY A 85 8.00 6.68 -11.45
C GLY A 85 9.17 6.47 -10.50
N GLY A 86 10.02 7.48 -10.31
CA GLY A 86 11.15 7.39 -9.37
C GLY A 86 10.73 7.34 -7.89
N GLU A 87 9.61 7.97 -7.54
CA GLU A 87 9.06 7.93 -6.20
C GLU A 87 8.41 6.57 -5.92
N VAL A 88 7.66 6.07 -6.88
CA VAL A 88 7.06 4.73 -6.83
C VAL A 88 8.10 3.65 -6.59
N GLU A 89 9.22 3.66 -7.33
CA GLU A 89 10.29 2.67 -7.17
C GLU A 89 10.92 2.71 -5.76
N ARG A 90 11.11 3.91 -5.19
CA ARG A 90 11.61 4.04 -3.82
C ARG A 90 10.62 3.49 -2.79
N VAL A 91 9.33 3.74 -2.98
CA VAL A 91 8.27 3.21 -2.11
C VAL A 91 8.22 1.69 -2.19
N LEU A 92 8.28 1.10 -3.38
CA LEU A 92 8.22 -0.35 -3.54
C LEU A 92 9.39 -1.08 -2.88
N LYS A 93 10.56 -0.44 -2.74
CA LYS A 93 11.70 -0.99 -1.98
C LYS A 93 11.47 -1.03 -0.46
N MET A 94 10.50 -0.28 0.06
CA MET A 94 10.20 -0.26 1.50
C MET A 94 9.16 -1.27 1.93
N VAL A 95 8.41 -1.84 0.99
CA VAL A 95 7.29 -2.72 1.29
C VAL A 95 7.64 -4.18 1.06
N ASP A 96 6.83 -5.05 1.65
CA ASP A 96 6.98 -6.50 1.54
C ASP A 96 5.87 -7.12 0.67
N GLY A 97 4.97 -6.28 0.13
CA GLY A 97 3.94 -6.66 -0.83
C GLY A 97 3.06 -5.49 -1.23
N VAL A 98 2.19 -5.70 -2.21
CA VAL A 98 1.36 -4.66 -2.80
C VAL A 98 -0.11 -5.06 -2.86
N ILE A 99 -0.99 -4.06 -2.75
CA ILE A 99 -2.42 -4.18 -3.01
C ILE A 99 -2.70 -3.43 -4.31
N LEU A 100 -3.09 -4.15 -5.35
CA LEU A 100 -3.57 -3.58 -6.61
C LEU A 100 -5.07 -3.31 -6.47
N LEU A 101 -5.45 -2.04 -6.42
CA LEU A 101 -6.84 -1.62 -6.34
C LEU A 101 -7.37 -1.29 -7.73
N VAL A 102 -8.44 -1.98 -8.14
CA VAL A 102 -9.06 -1.83 -9.46
C VAL A 102 -10.54 -1.51 -9.30
N ASP A 103 -11.05 -0.57 -10.08
CA ASP A 103 -12.47 -0.25 -10.13
C ASP A 103 -13.24 -1.37 -10.85
N ALA A 104 -14.33 -1.87 -10.25
CA ALA A 104 -15.14 -2.95 -10.79
C ALA A 104 -15.86 -2.63 -12.12
N PHE A 105 -15.92 -1.37 -12.51
CA PHE A 105 -16.50 -0.91 -13.78
C PHE A 105 -15.42 -0.56 -14.81
N GLU A 106 -14.43 0.27 -14.42
CA GLU A 106 -13.38 0.74 -15.33
C GLU A 106 -12.37 -0.33 -15.70
N GLY A 107 -12.13 -1.28 -14.78
CA GLY A 107 -11.18 -2.36 -15.02
C GLY A 107 -9.71 -1.96 -14.88
N ALA A 108 -8.83 -2.75 -15.49
CA ALA A 108 -7.39 -2.55 -15.44
C ALA A 108 -6.94 -1.41 -16.34
N MET A 109 -6.43 -0.32 -15.76
CA MET A 109 -6.02 0.89 -16.49
C MET A 109 -4.55 0.87 -16.90
N PRO A 110 -4.18 1.41 -18.09
CA PRO A 110 -2.79 1.38 -18.60
C PRO A 110 -1.77 2.05 -17.67
N GLN A 111 -2.17 3.06 -16.90
CA GLN A 111 -1.28 3.79 -16.00
C GLN A 111 -0.76 2.91 -14.85
N THR A 112 -1.53 1.91 -14.43
CA THR A 112 -1.09 0.97 -13.39
C THR A 112 -0.04 -0.02 -13.88
N LYS A 113 0.06 -0.25 -15.20
CA LYS A 113 1.04 -1.17 -15.82
C LYS A 113 2.47 -0.91 -15.37
N PHE A 114 2.89 0.36 -15.35
CA PHE A 114 4.26 0.72 -14.99
C PHE A 114 4.57 0.35 -13.53
N VAL A 115 3.69 0.72 -12.60
CA VAL A 115 3.88 0.48 -11.17
C VAL A 115 3.81 -1.01 -10.86
N LEU A 116 2.83 -1.71 -11.47
CA LEU A 116 2.67 -3.15 -11.31
C LEU A 116 3.88 -3.91 -11.86
N ARG A 117 4.40 -3.55 -13.04
CA ARG A 117 5.63 -4.14 -13.58
C ARG A 117 6.79 -4.02 -12.60
N LYS A 118 6.98 -2.85 -11.98
CA LYS A 118 8.03 -2.65 -10.98
C LYS A 118 7.84 -3.50 -9.73
N ALA A 119 6.61 -3.70 -9.30
CA ALA A 119 6.30 -4.59 -8.19
C ALA A 119 6.63 -6.06 -8.54
N LEU A 120 6.27 -6.51 -9.76
CA LEU A 120 6.56 -7.86 -10.24
C LEU A 120 8.07 -8.09 -10.43
N GLU A 121 8.82 -7.11 -10.98
CA GLU A 121 10.28 -7.16 -11.09
C GLU A 121 10.99 -7.29 -9.74
N LEU A 122 10.40 -6.75 -8.67
CA LEU A 122 10.88 -6.87 -7.28
C LEU A 122 10.36 -8.13 -6.56
N GLU A 123 9.68 -9.02 -7.29
CA GLU A 123 9.08 -10.26 -6.76
C GLU A 123 8.14 -10.02 -5.57
N LEU A 124 7.50 -8.84 -5.50
CA LEU A 124 6.56 -8.53 -4.44
C LEU A 124 5.25 -9.30 -4.64
N PRO A 125 4.73 -9.97 -3.59
CA PRO A 125 3.41 -10.55 -3.64
C PRO A 125 2.34 -9.50 -3.88
N VAL A 126 1.37 -9.82 -4.74
CA VAL A 126 0.28 -8.94 -5.15
C VAL A 126 -1.03 -9.45 -4.54
N ILE A 127 -1.81 -8.57 -3.95
CA ILE A 127 -3.22 -8.81 -3.59
C ILE A 127 -4.05 -7.94 -4.51
N VAL A 128 -5.01 -8.52 -5.23
CA VAL A 128 -5.91 -7.76 -6.10
C VAL A 128 -7.19 -7.46 -5.35
N CYS A 129 -7.55 -6.18 -5.27
CA CYS A 129 -8.79 -5.71 -4.63
C CYS A 129 -9.66 -5.01 -5.67
N ILE A 130 -10.74 -5.65 -6.08
CA ILE A 130 -11.74 -5.10 -7.01
C ILE A 130 -12.73 -4.27 -6.20
N ASN A 131 -12.65 -2.95 -6.36
CA ASN A 131 -13.40 -1.98 -5.57
C ASN A 131 -14.63 -1.46 -6.31
N LYS A 132 -15.57 -0.88 -5.55
CA LYS A 132 -16.81 -0.28 -6.03
C LYS A 132 -17.80 -1.31 -6.62
N ILE A 133 -17.83 -2.51 -6.04
CA ILE A 133 -18.78 -3.56 -6.41
C ILE A 133 -20.24 -3.18 -6.15
N ASP A 134 -20.47 -2.11 -5.37
CA ASP A 134 -21.78 -1.54 -5.08
C ASP A 134 -22.39 -0.73 -6.25
N ARG A 135 -21.61 -0.48 -7.32
CA ARG A 135 -22.12 0.23 -8.49
C ARG A 135 -23.01 -0.66 -9.35
N PRO A 136 -24.13 -0.13 -9.91
CA PRO A 136 -25.00 -0.91 -10.78
C PRO A 136 -24.32 -1.45 -12.04
N GLU A 137 -23.30 -0.74 -12.54
CA GLU A 137 -22.55 -1.07 -13.75
C GLU A 137 -21.32 -1.94 -13.44
N ALA A 138 -21.13 -2.38 -12.19
CA ALA A 138 -19.99 -3.20 -11.82
C ALA A 138 -20.00 -4.55 -12.55
N ARG A 139 -18.83 -4.95 -13.06
CA ARG A 139 -18.58 -6.21 -13.78
C ARG A 139 -17.35 -6.94 -13.18
N PRO A 140 -17.38 -7.27 -11.89
CA PRO A 140 -16.19 -7.73 -11.17
C PRO A 140 -15.56 -9.00 -11.77
N GLU A 141 -16.34 -9.93 -12.28
CA GLU A 141 -15.84 -11.18 -12.89
C GLU A 141 -15.01 -10.88 -14.14
N GLU A 142 -15.51 -10.01 -15.03
CA GLU A 142 -14.78 -9.59 -16.24
C GLU A 142 -13.49 -8.85 -15.88
N VAL A 143 -13.52 -8.03 -14.80
CA VAL A 143 -12.35 -7.29 -14.33
C VAL A 143 -11.29 -8.25 -13.76
N VAL A 144 -11.65 -9.37 -13.17
CA VAL A 144 -10.69 -10.43 -12.78
C VAL A 144 -9.92 -10.92 -14.01
N ASP A 145 -10.62 -11.24 -15.09
CA ASP A 145 -10.01 -11.71 -16.34
C ASP A 145 -9.07 -10.62 -16.93
N GLU A 146 -9.51 -9.37 -16.96
CA GLU A 146 -8.67 -8.23 -17.41
C GLU A 146 -7.39 -8.07 -16.60
N VAL A 147 -7.46 -8.26 -15.28
CA VAL A 147 -6.29 -8.17 -14.39
C VAL A 147 -5.35 -9.36 -14.62
N LEU A 148 -5.87 -10.55 -14.80
CA LEU A 148 -5.07 -11.74 -15.11
C LEU A 148 -4.37 -11.59 -16.48
N GLU A 149 -5.07 -11.09 -17.51
CA GLU A 149 -4.47 -10.76 -18.80
C GLU A 149 -3.35 -9.70 -18.65
N LEU A 150 -3.58 -8.67 -17.81
CA LEU A 150 -2.58 -7.65 -17.53
C LEU A 150 -1.34 -8.24 -16.85
N LEU A 151 -1.50 -9.14 -15.87
CA LEU A 151 -0.38 -9.81 -15.21
C LEU A 151 0.40 -10.68 -16.18
N MET A 152 -0.29 -11.43 -17.05
CA MET A 152 0.35 -12.22 -18.12
C MET A 152 1.11 -11.34 -19.12
N ASP A 153 0.54 -10.21 -19.55
CA ASP A 153 1.19 -9.22 -20.41
C ASP A 153 2.47 -8.61 -19.79
N LEU A 154 2.59 -8.67 -18.47
CA LEU A 154 3.73 -8.18 -17.71
C LEU A 154 4.73 -9.28 -17.35
N ASP A 155 4.61 -10.47 -17.95
CA ASP A 155 5.46 -11.64 -17.71
C ASP A 155 5.46 -12.08 -16.23
N ALA A 156 4.32 -11.98 -15.54
CA ALA A 156 4.17 -12.46 -14.17
C ALA A 156 4.42 -13.98 -14.09
N SER A 157 5.11 -14.40 -13.02
CA SER A 157 5.34 -15.83 -12.75
C SER A 157 4.04 -16.56 -12.35
N ASP A 158 4.05 -17.90 -12.44
CA ASP A 158 2.90 -18.72 -12.01
C ASP A 158 2.50 -18.43 -10.56
N GLU A 159 3.47 -18.17 -9.68
CA GLU A 159 3.23 -17.81 -8.28
C GLU A 159 2.59 -16.43 -8.15
N GLN A 160 2.94 -15.48 -9.01
CA GLN A 160 2.33 -14.16 -9.04
C GLN A 160 0.94 -14.16 -9.67
N LEU A 161 0.67 -15.10 -10.59
CA LEU A 161 -0.67 -15.30 -11.17
C LEU A 161 -1.64 -15.96 -10.18
N ASP A 162 -1.13 -16.76 -9.22
CA ASP A 162 -1.93 -17.36 -8.12
C ASP A 162 -2.18 -16.32 -6.98
N CYS A 163 -2.33 -15.06 -7.34
CA CYS A 163 -2.58 -13.99 -6.37
C CYS A 163 -4.04 -14.01 -5.88
N PRO A 164 -4.29 -13.63 -4.61
CA PRO A 164 -5.64 -13.56 -4.08
C PRO A 164 -6.42 -12.38 -4.66
N PHE A 165 -7.68 -12.64 -5.01
CA PHE A 165 -8.65 -11.63 -5.39
C PHE A 165 -9.63 -11.38 -4.24
N LEU A 166 -9.96 -10.10 -4.03
CA LEU A 166 -11.01 -9.65 -3.11
C LEU A 166 -11.93 -8.67 -3.82
N TYR A 167 -13.15 -8.61 -3.33
CA TYR A 167 -14.17 -7.70 -3.82
C TYR A 167 -14.55 -6.74 -2.69
N ALA A 168 -14.55 -5.44 -2.96
CA ALA A 168 -14.76 -4.42 -1.94
C ALA A 168 -15.69 -3.30 -2.39
N SER A 169 -16.38 -2.73 -1.41
CA SER A 169 -16.93 -1.39 -1.50
C SER A 169 -16.28 -0.54 -0.41
N ALA A 170 -15.23 0.18 -0.76
CA ALA A 170 -14.56 1.08 0.18
C ALA A 170 -15.53 2.15 0.70
N LYS A 171 -16.48 2.60 -0.10
CA LYS A 171 -17.50 3.56 0.31
C LYS A 171 -18.45 2.99 1.38
N ALA A 172 -18.88 1.75 1.22
CA ALA A 172 -19.74 1.06 2.19
C ALA A 172 -18.95 0.46 3.37
N GLY A 173 -17.61 0.33 3.24
CA GLY A 173 -16.73 -0.12 4.31
C GLY A 173 -16.69 -1.62 4.50
N HIS A 174 -16.82 -2.41 3.43
CA HIS A 174 -16.73 -3.86 3.49
C HIS A 174 -15.90 -4.45 2.34
N ALA A 175 -15.40 -5.67 2.58
CA ALA A 175 -14.75 -6.51 1.59
C ALA A 175 -15.19 -7.97 1.78
N VAL A 176 -15.17 -8.75 0.69
CA VAL A 176 -15.49 -10.17 0.68
C VAL A 176 -14.48 -10.94 -0.19
N LEU A 177 -14.32 -12.24 0.07
CA LEU A 177 -13.49 -13.12 -0.76
C LEU A 177 -14.28 -13.69 -1.94
N ASP A 178 -15.57 -13.91 -1.75
CA ASP A 178 -16.50 -14.36 -2.77
C ASP A 178 -17.67 -13.38 -2.86
N LEU A 179 -18.16 -13.11 -4.06
CA LEU A 179 -19.33 -12.22 -4.28
C LEU A 179 -20.61 -12.77 -3.66
N ALA A 180 -20.68 -14.07 -3.38
CA ALA A 180 -21.80 -14.69 -2.68
C ALA A 180 -21.77 -14.51 -1.16
N ASP A 181 -20.63 -14.06 -0.61
CA ASP A 181 -20.48 -13.85 0.82
C ASP A 181 -21.30 -12.63 1.30
N THR A 182 -21.75 -12.70 2.57
CA THR A 182 -22.42 -11.55 3.18
C THR A 182 -21.38 -10.48 3.55
N PRO A 183 -21.49 -9.25 2.98
CA PRO A 183 -20.55 -8.20 3.28
C PRO A 183 -20.78 -7.60 4.67
N GLU A 184 -19.78 -7.60 5.54
CA GLU A 184 -19.88 -7.08 6.90
C GLU A 184 -18.92 -5.91 7.14
N ASN A 185 -17.63 -6.11 6.92
CA ASN A 185 -16.57 -5.15 7.23
C ASN A 185 -15.32 -5.41 6.38
N MET A 186 -14.20 -4.70 6.69
CA MET A 186 -12.93 -4.85 5.97
C MET A 186 -12.04 -6.00 6.50
N ALA A 187 -12.51 -6.84 7.44
CA ALA A 187 -11.72 -7.93 7.98
C ALA A 187 -11.16 -8.89 6.91
N PRO A 188 -11.91 -9.27 5.84
CA PRO A 188 -11.35 -10.13 4.80
C PRO A 188 -10.08 -9.55 4.15
N LEU A 189 -9.99 -8.23 3.95
CA LEU A 189 -8.79 -7.60 3.41
C LEU A 189 -7.63 -7.64 4.42
N PHE A 190 -7.89 -7.35 5.71
CA PHE A 190 -6.85 -7.46 6.74
C PHE A 190 -6.31 -8.90 6.86
N GLU A 191 -7.20 -9.89 6.89
CA GLU A 191 -6.79 -11.31 6.96
C GLU A 191 -5.96 -11.73 5.76
N THR A 192 -6.34 -11.26 4.55
CA THR A 192 -5.59 -11.54 3.33
C THR A 192 -4.21 -10.91 3.38
N ILE A 193 -4.08 -9.67 3.86
CA ILE A 193 -2.78 -9.02 4.07
C ILE A 193 -1.91 -9.87 5.02
N LEU A 194 -2.45 -10.29 6.16
CA LEU A 194 -1.69 -11.09 7.13
C LEU A 194 -1.27 -12.46 6.58
N LYS A 195 -2.06 -13.05 5.71
CA LYS A 195 -1.83 -14.37 5.13
C LYS A 195 -0.83 -14.36 3.97
N TYR A 196 -0.93 -13.37 3.08
CA TYR A 196 -0.19 -13.37 1.81
C TYR A 196 1.03 -12.45 1.80
N ILE A 197 1.02 -11.36 2.59
CA ILE A 197 2.19 -10.49 2.68
C ILE A 197 3.15 -11.03 3.72
N PRO A 198 4.43 -11.30 3.37
CA PRO A 198 5.40 -11.82 4.32
C PRO A 198 5.73 -10.78 5.41
N ALA A 199 6.14 -11.28 6.57
CA ALA A 199 6.71 -10.46 7.63
C ALA A 199 8.10 -9.99 7.22
N PRO A 200 8.48 -8.71 7.47
CA PRO A 200 9.82 -8.23 7.19
C PRO A 200 10.87 -8.98 8.02
N GLU A 201 12.04 -9.21 7.41
CA GLU A 201 13.17 -9.89 8.02
C GLU A 201 14.35 -8.92 8.16
N GLY A 202 15.13 -9.07 9.22
CA GLY A 202 16.36 -8.31 9.43
C GLY A 202 17.18 -8.87 10.56
N ASP A 203 18.47 -8.51 10.61
CA ASP A 203 19.37 -8.87 11.70
C ASP A 203 19.44 -7.72 12.72
N PRO A 204 18.78 -7.85 13.90
CA PRO A 204 18.76 -6.77 14.90
C PRO A 204 20.12 -6.51 15.58
N ASP A 205 21.08 -7.40 15.41
CA ASP A 205 22.40 -7.32 16.03
C ASP A 205 23.50 -6.89 15.02
N ALA A 206 23.11 -6.69 13.76
CA ALA A 206 23.97 -6.12 12.73
C ALA A 206 24.10 -4.60 12.89
N ASP A 207 25.02 -4.01 12.12
CA ASP A 207 25.16 -2.57 12.01
C ASP A 207 23.85 -1.93 11.49
N THR A 208 23.50 -0.78 12.05
CA THR A 208 22.24 -0.11 11.71
C THR A 208 22.26 0.37 10.26
N GLN A 209 21.32 -0.15 9.47
CA GLN A 209 21.08 0.25 8.09
C GLN A 209 19.65 0.75 7.93
N VAL A 210 19.50 1.98 7.44
CA VAL A 210 18.21 2.61 7.20
C VAL A 210 18.15 3.10 5.77
N LEU A 211 17.20 2.59 5.01
CA LEU A 211 16.89 3.08 3.68
C LEU A 211 15.91 4.26 3.81
N ILE A 212 16.39 5.50 3.56
CA ILE A 212 15.53 6.68 3.52
C ILE A 212 14.96 6.83 2.11
N SER A 213 13.64 6.78 2.00
CA SER A 213 12.93 6.86 0.72
C SER A 213 12.28 8.19 0.46
N THR A 214 11.81 8.86 1.51
CA THR A 214 11.12 10.15 1.41
C THR A 214 11.70 11.12 2.42
N ILE A 215 11.83 12.37 2.02
CA ILE A 215 12.22 13.47 2.90
C ILE A 215 11.03 14.43 2.97
N ASP A 216 10.60 14.74 4.18
CA ASP A 216 9.57 15.72 4.48
C ASP A 216 10.16 16.86 5.33
N TYR A 217 9.40 17.91 5.51
CA TYR A 217 9.81 19.06 6.31
C TYR A 217 8.65 19.54 7.18
N ASN A 218 8.94 19.77 8.44
CA ASN A 218 8.00 20.35 9.38
C ASN A 218 8.65 21.58 10.05
N GLU A 219 7.89 22.66 10.19
CA GLU A 219 8.41 23.93 10.74
C GLU A 219 8.95 23.81 12.17
N TYR A 220 8.44 22.85 12.96
CA TYR A 220 8.83 22.66 14.36
C TYR A 220 10.02 21.71 14.54
N VAL A 221 10.08 20.62 13.76
CA VAL A 221 11.12 19.58 13.90
C VAL A 221 12.16 19.61 12.78
N GLY A 222 11.97 20.42 11.75
CA GLY A 222 12.88 20.52 10.62
C GLY A 222 12.70 19.38 9.61
N ARG A 223 13.81 18.85 9.09
CA ARG A 223 13.80 17.77 8.09
C ARG A 223 13.43 16.44 8.73
N ILE A 224 12.50 15.73 8.10
CA ILE A 224 12.01 14.40 8.50
C ILE A 224 12.42 13.42 7.40
N GLY A 225 13.16 12.37 7.76
CA GLY A 225 13.43 11.25 6.88
C GLY A 225 12.46 10.11 7.18
N VAL A 226 11.78 9.61 6.15
CA VAL A 226 10.91 8.43 6.25
C VAL A 226 11.58 7.28 5.52
N GLY A 227 11.69 6.13 6.19
CA GLY A 227 12.41 5.00 5.63
C GLY A 227 12.18 3.68 6.36
N LYS A 228 12.80 2.63 5.86
CA LYS A 228 12.79 1.27 6.42
C LYS A 228 14.12 0.99 7.12
N VAL A 229 14.07 0.45 8.33
CA VAL A 229 15.24 -0.14 8.98
C VAL A 229 15.41 -1.54 8.42
N GLU A 230 16.47 -1.77 7.66
CA GLU A 230 16.75 -3.08 7.05
C GLU A 230 17.51 -3.98 8.01
N ASN A 231 18.48 -3.43 8.74
CA ASN A 231 19.26 -4.14 9.74
C ASN A 231 19.53 -3.25 10.96
N GLY A 232 19.86 -3.89 12.07
CA GLY A 232 20.18 -3.20 13.31
C GLY A 232 18.96 -2.64 14.03
N LYS A 233 19.21 -1.62 14.83
CA LYS A 233 18.20 -0.93 15.67
C LYS A 233 18.45 0.56 15.65
N ILE A 234 17.40 1.36 15.70
CA ILE A 234 17.48 2.80 15.89
C ILE A 234 16.96 3.16 17.28
N ALA A 235 17.69 4.02 17.98
CA ALA A 235 17.28 4.62 19.23
C ALA A 235 17.11 6.13 19.08
N VAL A 236 16.29 6.73 19.95
CA VAL A 236 16.13 8.18 20.04
C VAL A 236 17.48 8.83 20.39
N ASN A 237 17.83 9.90 19.70
CA ASN A 237 19.12 10.61 19.83
C ASN A 237 20.37 9.80 19.40
N GLN A 238 20.21 8.73 18.66
CA GLN A 238 21.34 8.00 18.07
C GLN A 238 21.93 8.80 16.92
N GLU A 239 23.26 8.95 16.91
CA GLU A 239 23.99 9.50 15.77
C GLU A 239 24.15 8.44 14.68
N LEU A 240 23.82 8.78 13.44
CA LEU A 240 23.92 7.91 12.27
C LEU A 240 24.75 8.62 11.18
N THR A 241 25.54 7.83 10.45
CA THR A 241 26.27 8.34 9.30
C THR A 241 25.39 8.28 8.05
N CYS A 242 25.22 9.41 7.37
CA CYS A 242 24.51 9.46 6.09
C CYS A 242 25.46 9.09 4.96
N LEU A 243 25.15 8.02 4.24
CA LEU A 243 25.86 7.62 3.02
C LEU A 243 25.08 8.16 1.82
N LEU A 244 25.63 9.17 1.16
CA LEU A 244 25.13 9.65 -0.12
C LEU A 244 25.79 8.83 -1.23
N TYR A 245 25.01 7.94 -1.87
CA TYR A 245 25.45 7.34 -3.12
C TYR A 245 25.29 8.39 -4.22
N THR A 246 26.39 9.04 -4.59
CA THR A 246 26.46 9.71 -5.89
C THR A 246 26.73 8.61 -6.90
N SER A 247 25.70 8.25 -7.69
CA SER A 247 25.96 7.52 -8.91
C SER A 247 26.72 8.47 -9.85
N ASP A 248 28.02 8.28 -9.97
CA ASP A 248 28.74 8.85 -11.10
C ASP A 248 28.18 8.18 -12.36
N ALA A 249 27.34 8.91 -13.05
CA ALA A 249 26.87 8.52 -14.37
C ALA A 249 27.86 8.96 -15.43
#